data_5e8f2d83eae4910fe05c6aee402b8095
#
_entry.id   5e8f2d83eae4910fe05c6aee402b8095
#
_cell.length_a   1.000
_cell.length_b   1.000
_cell.length_c   1.000
_cell.angle_alpha   90.00
_cell.angle_beta   90.00
_cell.angle_gamma   90.00
#
_symmetry.space_group_name_H-M   'P 1'
#
loop_
_entity.id
_entity.type
_entity.pdbx_description
1 polymer ?
#
loop_
_entity_poly.entity_id
_entity_poly.type
_entity_poly.pdbx_seq_one_letter_code
_entity_poly.pdbx_strand_id
1 'polypeptide(L)'
;MPVSSYRDLPATHADVPGVQIKGELSPSLEHRPPANSACITTNTSTRPGVAVGRQRQKTVLGAWRMRSAGRRRRRHAEILTPAALQFLAVLHRNFNATRKSLLNRRQLLQAQFDAGALPDFLKETEDIRNDSTWTGPRPMPGLQDRRVEITGPVDRKMVINALNSGAATFMADFEDSNAPTWLNNLDGQVNLYDAVRRTISFKNPNGKEYKLNDKTAVLIVRARGWHLEENHILVDGQPMSGSLFDFGLYFFHNAKELLARGFGPYFYLPKMEHHLEARLWNDIFRLSQDYMGVPRGSIRATVLIETITAAFQMDEIIYELREHSSGLNCGRWDYIFSFIKKMRMHPDFVLPDRSNVTMTVPFMDAYVRLLIKTCHKRGVAAIGGMAAQIPIKNDEVKNNQVMDKVRADKQRECDAGHDGTWVAHPGLVGIAMDIFNKGMTGPNQYHIRREDVNVTALDLLNTNVPGGISEDGVRGNCMALLHYCANWVGGLGCVPVANLMEDAATAEISRSQLWHWVRHGATTTDGKKITTTYVDKILEEETAKTKKSGLDAGRVDLCARYLKEQIRAEKLSDFLTSDLTPHLDEYAAPARPAKL
;
A
#
# COMPACT_ATOMS: atom_id res chain seq x y z
N MET A 1 19.90 25.39 12.83
CA MET A 1 20.52 26.27 11.83
C MET A 1 19.39 27.04 11.13
N PRO A 2 19.49 28.33 10.92
CA PRO A 2 18.43 29.10 10.32
C PRO A 2 18.28 28.76 8.83
N VAL A 3 17.03 28.53 8.41
CA VAL A 3 16.63 28.24 7.02
C VAL A 3 16.60 29.56 6.25
N SER A 4 17.76 30.12 5.93
CA SER A 4 17.87 31.28 5.04
C SER A 4 18.72 30.91 3.84
N SER A 5 18.15 30.98 2.65
CA SER A 5 18.82 30.99 1.33
C SER A 5 18.45 29.90 0.30
N TYR A 6 17.22 29.39 0.31
CA TYR A 6 16.77 28.46 -0.75
C TYR A 6 15.98 29.13 -1.90
N ARG A 7 16.19 30.43 -2.17
CA ARG A 7 15.39 31.16 -3.17
C ARG A 7 15.89 31.10 -4.61
N ASP A 8 17.15 30.68 -4.82
CA ASP A 8 17.75 30.66 -6.16
C ASP A 8 18.11 29.22 -6.54
N LEU A 9 17.23 28.53 -7.24
CA LEU A 9 17.42 27.17 -7.72
C LEU A 9 17.61 27.14 -9.24
N PRO A 10 18.50 26.25 -9.75
CA PRO A 10 18.81 26.15 -11.17
C PRO A 10 17.65 25.60 -12.02
N ALA A 11 17.69 25.89 -13.32
CA ALA A 11 16.56 25.74 -14.25
C ALA A 11 16.40 24.34 -14.88
N THR A 12 17.32 23.38 -14.68
CA THR A 12 17.28 22.05 -15.31
C THR A 12 17.46 20.92 -14.29
N HIS A 13 17.01 19.70 -14.63
CA HIS A 13 17.10 18.50 -13.77
C HIS A 13 18.55 18.11 -13.42
N ALA A 14 19.52 18.48 -14.27
CA ALA A 14 20.94 18.21 -14.06
C ALA A 14 21.58 19.05 -12.93
N ASP A 15 20.87 20.07 -12.44
CA ASP A 15 21.44 21.13 -11.62
C ASP A 15 21.15 21.01 -10.12
N VAL A 16 20.55 19.91 -9.63
CA VAL A 16 20.38 19.68 -8.20
C VAL A 16 21.57 18.90 -7.67
N PRO A 17 22.49 19.52 -6.90
CA PRO A 17 23.70 18.84 -6.45
C PRO A 17 23.41 17.53 -5.70
N GLY A 18 24.09 16.45 -6.12
CA GLY A 18 24.00 15.14 -5.50
C GLY A 18 22.73 14.35 -5.80
N VAL A 19 21.82 14.85 -6.68
CA VAL A 19 20.63 14.09 -7.11
C VAL A 19 20.87 13.50 -8.49
N GLN A 20 20.63 12.19 -8.63
CA GLN A 20 20.73 11.47 -9.89
C GLN A 20 19.42 10.71 -10.15
N ILE A 21 18.94 10.76 -11.39
CA ILE A 21 17.77 9.99 -11.85
C ILE A 21 18.27 8.90 -12.79
N LYS A 22 17.91 7.65 -12.52
CA LYS A 22 18.17 6.49 -13.38
C LYS A 22 16.92 6.16 -14.20
N GLY A 23 17.08 5.72 -15.43
CA GLY A 23 15.99 5.28 -16.29
C GLY A 23 15.66 6.22 -17.44
N GLU A 24 14.53 6.03 -18.13
CA GLU A 24 14.17 6.70 -19.40
C GLU A 24 14.06 8.24 -19.36
N LEU A 25 14.17 8.85 -18.18
CA LEU A 25 14.15 10.32 -18.02
C LEU A 25 15.54 10.92 -17.95
N SER A 26 16.62 10.11 -18.08
CA SER A 26 17.98 10.63 -18.17
C SER A 26 18.13 11.50 -19.43
N PRO A 27 18.60 12.75 -19.35
CA PRO A 27 18.68 13.63 -20.49
C PRO A 27 19.87 13.26 -21.37
N SER A 28 19.69 12.38 -22.34
CA SER A 28 20.54 12.36 -23.53
C SER A 28 19.90 13.24 -24.61
N LEU A 29 19.83 14.54 -24.36
CA LEU A 29 19.65 15.57 -25.36
C LEU A 29 21.02 16.13 -25.73
N GLU A 30 21.94 15.28 -26.17
CA GLU A 30 23.04 15.73 -26.96
C GLU A 30 22.65 15.66 -28.44
N HIS A 31 22.80 16.79 -29.10
CA HIS A 31 22.64 17.00 -30.53
C HIS A 31 23.30 15.90 -31.35
N ARG A 32 22.51 15.05 -32.02
CA ARG A 32 22.96 14.38 -33.23
C ARG A 32 22.66 15.27 -34.41
N PRO A 33 23.70 15.62 -35.24
CA PRO A 33 23.45 16.34 -36.50
C PRO A 33 22.64 15.44 -37.45
N PRO A 34 21.90 16.02 -38.41
CA PRO A 34 21.09 15.25 -39.34
C PRO A 34 21.99 14.45 -40.28
N ALA A 35 21.79 13.13 -40.32
CA ALA A 35 22.47 12.28 -41.29
C ALA A 35 21.93 12.58 -42.70
N ASN A 36 22.85 12.97 -43.57
CA ASN A 36 22.65 13.21 -44.98
C ASN A 36 22.08 11.98 -45.70
N SER A 37 21.15 12.27 -46.59
CA SER A 37 20.62 11.42 -47.63
C SER A 37 21.68 10.83 -48.52
N ALA A 38 21.64 9.52 -48.74
CA ALA A 38 22.20 8.93 -49.95
C ALA A 38 21.08 8.13 -50.66
N CYS A 39 20.80 8.60 -51.85
CA CYS A 39 19.92 8.03 -52.84
C CYS A 39 20.57 6.80 -53.48
N ILE A 40 19.88 5.65 -53.56
CA ILE A 40 20.13 4.65 -54.61
C ILE A 40 18.78 4.14 -55.11
N THR A 41 18.55 4.40 -56.37
CA THR A 41 17.50 3.88 -57.23
C THR A 41 17.82 2.44 -57.63
N THR A 42 16.81 1.56 -57.66
CA THR A 42 16.57 0.62 -58.79
C THR A 42 15.15 0.11 -58.78
N ASN A 43 14.58 0.15 -60.00
CA ASN A 43 13.31 -0.39 -60.44
C ASN A 43 13.17 -1.91 -60.26
N THR A 44 11.96 -2.39 -59.98
CA THR A 44 11.20 -3.26 -60.90
C THR A 44 9.82 -3.56 -60.36
N SER A 45 8.89 -3.64 -61.31
CA SER A 45 7.44 -3.85 -61.31
C SER A 45 6.97 -5.12 -60.59
N THR A 46 5.80 -5.08 -59.94
CA THR A 46 4.55 -5.83 -60.28
C THR A 46 3.46 -5.73 -59.22
N ARG A 47 2.28 -5.35 -59.67
CA ARG A 47 0.87 -5.53 -59.23
C ARG A 47 0.43 -5.24 -57.77
N PRO A 48 -0.67 -4.50 -57.61
CA PRO A 48 -1.21 -4.08 -56.30
C PRO A 48 -2.32 -5.05 -55.84
N GLY A 49 -2.32 -5.31 -54.54
CA GLY A 49 -3.40 -6.00 -53.87
C GLY A 49 -3.16 -6.29 -52.39
N VAL A 50 -3.91 -5.61 -51.51
CA VAL A 50 -4.19 -6.00 -50.13
C VAL A 50 -3.21 -5.61 -49.02
N ALA A 51 -2.06 -4.94 -49.26
CA ALA A 51 -1.09 -4.60 -48.19
C ALA A 51 -1.27 -3.21 -47.56
N VAL A 52 -2.09 -2.31 -48.11
CA VAL A 52 -2.13 -0.89 -47.71
C VAL A 52 -2.82 -0.66 -46.35
N GLY A 53 -3.79 -1.50 -45.97
CA GLY A 53 -4.54 -1.33 -44.74
C GLY A 53 -3.75 -1.66 -43.47
N ARG A 54 -2.92 -2.72 -43.48
CA ARG A 54 -2.13 -3.16 -42.33
C ARG A 54 -0.92 -2.29 -42.07
N GLN A 55 -0.32 -1.71 -43.08
CA GLN A 55 0.84 -0.83 -42.96
C GLN A 55 0.45 0.56 -42.43
N ARG A 56 -0.67 1.12 -42.88
CA ARG A 56 -1.24 2.37 -42.33
C ARG A 56 -1.65 2.22 -40.87
N GLN A 57 -2.24 1.11 -40.45
CA GLN A 57 -2.58 0.86 -39.04
C GLN A 57 -1.32 0.75 -38.18
N LYS A 58 -0.27 0.06 -38.64
CA LYS A 58 1.01 -0.03 -37.90
C LYS A 58 1.70 1.34 -37.76
N THR A 59 1.69 2.17 -38.80
CA THR A 59 2.31 3.50 -38.78
C THR A 59 1.52 4.47 -37.89
N VAL A 60 0.18 4.42 -37.92
CA VAL A 60 -0.69 5.24 -37.06
C VAL A 60 -0.55 4.82 -35.58
N LEU A 61 -0.50 3.52 -35.27
CA LEU A 61 -0.24 3.00 -33.93
C LEU A 61 1.17 3.38 -33.43
N GLY A 62 2.19 3.31 -34.29
CA GLY A 62 3.55 3.72 -33.96
C GLY A 62 3.65 5.22 -33.67
N ALA A 63 3.06 6.07 -34.50
CA ALA A 63 3.00 7.51 -34.28
C ALA A 63 2.18 7.89 -33.02
N TRP A 64 1.10 7.17 -32.74
CA TRP A 64 0.31 7.38 -31.54
C TRP A 64 1.08 6.96 -30.27
N ARG A 65 1.79 5.82 -30.30
CA ARG A 65 2.67 5.38 -29.20
C ARG A 65 3.80 6.37 -28.92
N MET A 66 4.44 6.91 -29.95
CA MET A 66 5.49 7.94 -29.78
C MET A 66 4.95 9.25 -29.21
N ARG A 67 3.77 9.70 -29.66
CA ARG A 67 3.12 10.92 -29.12
C ARG A 67 2.65 10.73 -27.67
N SER A 68 2.14 9.55 -27.32
CA SER A 68 1.72 9.26 -25.95
C SER A 68 2.90 9.15 -24.98
N ALA A 69 4.02 8.53 -25.41
CA ALA A 69 5.25 8.47 -24.65
C ALA A 69 5.85 9.88 -24.42
N GLY A 70 5.89 10.71 -25.46
CA GLY A 70 6.35 12.10 -25.34
C GLY A 70 5.47 12.95 -24.40
N ARG A 71 4.12 12.74 -24.43
CA ARG A 71 3.21 13.40 -23.51
C ARG A 71 3.43 12.95 -22.06
N ARG A 72 3.60 11.65 -21.82
CA ARG A 72 3.89 11.08 -20.50
C ARG A 72 5.20 11.66 -19.93
N ARG A 73 6.29 11.65 -20.69
CA ARG A 73 7.59 12.23 -20.28
C ARG A 73 7.47 13.71 -19.88
N ARG A 74 6.70 14.50 -20.62
CA ARG A 74 6.45 15.91 -20.28
C ARG A 74 5.72 16.05 -18.96
N ARG A 75 4.71 15.22 -18.70
CA ARG A 75 3.96 15.20 -17.44
C ARG A 75 4.82 14.77 -16.26
N HIS A 76 5.71 13.79 -16.44
CA HIS A 76 6.65 13.38 -15.39
C HIS A 76 7.65 14.52 -15.07
N ALA A 77 8.10 15.27 -16.06
CA ALA A 77 8.96 16.43 -15.84
C ALA A 77 8.27 17.56 -15.05
N GLU A 78 6.92 17.70 -15.15
CA GLU A 78 6.15 18.63 -14.34
C GLU A 78 6.10 18.21 -12.85
N ILE A 79 6.31 16.93 -12.55
CA ILE A 79 6.41 16.41 -11.17
C ILE A 79 7.86 16.47 -10.66
N LEU A 80 8.82 16.03 -11.47
CA LEU A 80 10.23 16.01 -11.12
C LEU A 80 10.92 17.36 -11.43
N THR A 81 10.33 18.45 -10.92
CA THR A 81 10.92 19.78 -11.08
C THR A 81 12.21 19.92 -10.23
N PRO A 82 13.17 20.80 -10.60
CA PRO A 82 14.35 21.04 -9.78
C PRO A 82 14.04 21.37 -8.33
N ALA A 83 13.02 22.19 -8.08
CA ALA A 83 12.59 22.54 -6.72
C ALA A 83 12.02 21.33 -5.93
N ALA A 84 11.26 20.45 -6.60
CA ALA A 84 10.78 19.21 -5.98
C ALA A 84 11.94 18.26 -5.66
N LEU A 85 12.88 18.08 -6.59
CA LEU A 85 14.08 17.26 -6.39
C LEU A 85 14.96 17.81 -5.26
N GLN A 86 15.11 19.12 -5.16
CA GLN A 86 15.80 19.76 -4.04
C GLN A 86 15.11 19.46 -2.70
N PHE A 87 13.79 19.53 -2.65
CA PHE A 87 13.03 19.15 -1.45
C PHE A 87 13.24 17.68 -1.09
N LEU A 88 13.20 16.77 -2.07
CA LEU A 88 13.50 15.36 -1.84
C LEU A 88 14.93 15.15 -1.29
N ALA A 89 15.93 15.87 -1.82
CA ALA A 89 17.29 15.81 -1.32
C ALA A 89 17.40 16.30 0.12
N VAL A 90 16.68 17.36 0.48
CA VAL A 90 16.60 17.85 1.87
C VAL A 90 16.00 16.78 2.78
N LEU A 91 14.90 16.13 2.39
CA LEU A 91 14.30 15.03 3.17
C LEU A 91 15.27 13.87 3.33
N HIS A 92 15.91 13.43 2.25
CA HIS A 92 16.87 12.31 2.29
C HIS A 92 18.02 12.61 3.24
N ARG A 93 18.68 13.76 3.09
CA ARG A 93 19.87 14.13 3.88
C ARG A 93 19.57 14.26 5.36
N ASN A 94 18.39 14.74 5.73
CA ASN A 94 18.01 14.90 7.13
C ASN A 94 17.54 13.60 7.79
N PHE A 95 16.89 12.69 7.05
CA PHE A 95 16.12 11.61 7.68
C PHE A 95 16.52 10.19 7.27
N ASN A 96 17.26 9.99 6.15
CA ASN A 96 17.55 8.64 5.69
C ASN A 96 18.49 7.86 6.64
N ALA A 97 19.42 8.53 7.31
CA ALA A 97 20.28 7.89 8.31
C ALA A 97 19.47 7.38 9.51
N THR A 98 18.55 8.20 10.03
CA THR A 98 17.64 7.80 11.12
C THR A 98 16.72 6.66 10.67
N ARG A 99 16.16 6.71 9.45
CA ARG A 99 15.38 5.61 8.88
C ARG A 99 16.16 4.29 8.89
N LYS A 100 17.39 4.30 8.38
CA LYS A 100 18.24 3.10 8.34
C LYS A 100 18.57 2.58 9.75
N SER A 101 18.80 3.46 10.71
CA SER A 101 19.01 3.08 12.11
C SER A 101 17.77 2.40 12.71
N LEU A 102 16.57 2.92 12.44
CA LEU A 102 15.31 2.32 12.90
C LEU A 102 15.02 0.96 12.25
N LEU A 103 15.31 0.82 10.94
CA LEU A 103 15.22 -0.47 10.27
C LEU A 103 16.20 -1.50 10.85
N ASN A 104 17.43 -1.08 11.18
CA ASN A 104 18.38 -1.95 11.86
C ASN A 104 17.88 -2.35 13.28
N ARG A 105 17.22 -1.44 14.00
CA ARG A 105 16.58 -1.76 15.28
C ARG A 105 15.54 -2.88 15.14
N ARG A 106 14.77 -2.92 14.05
CA ARG A 106 13.84 -4.03 13.78
C ARG A 106 14.55 -5.39 13.73
N GLN A 107 15.75 -5.44 13.11
CA GLN A 107 16.55 -6.66 13.02
C GLN A 107 17.09 -7.08 14.39
N LEU A 108 17.55 -6.14 15.19
CA LEU A 108 18.01 -6.42 16.55
C LEU A 108 16.87 -6.95 17.44
N LEU A 109 15.69 -6.35 17.35
CA LEU A 109 14.51 -6.82 18.08
C LEU A 109 14.07 -8.21 17.60
N GLN A 110 14.09 -8.45 16.27
CA GLN A 110 13.79 -9.77 15.72
C GLN A 110 14.74 -10.84 16.24
N ALA A 111 16.04 -10.54 16.38
CA ALA A 111 17.00 -11.49 16.95
C ALA A 111 16.68 -11.83 18.41
N GLN A 112 16.12 -10.89 19.19
CA GLN A 112 15.66 -11.18 20.54
C GLN A 112 14.43 -12.09 20.54
N PHE A 113 13.47 -11.85 19.66
CA PHE A 113 12.31 -12.73 19.50
C PHE A 113 12.73 -14.12 19.02
N ASP A 114 13.63 -14.21 18.04
CA ASP A 114 14.17 -15.50 17.57
C ASP A 114 14.90 -16.28 18.69
N ALA A 115 15.42 -15.57 19.72
CA ALA A 115 16.07 -16.16 20.90
C ALA A 115 15.09 -16.47 22.06
N GLY A 116 13.79 -16.28 21.89
CA GLY A 116 12.76 -16.66 22.86
C GLY A 116 12.08 -15.49 23.58
N ALA A 117 12.48 -14.24 23.33
CA ALA A 117 11.75 -13.09 23.89
C ALA A 117 10.35 -12.97 23.26
N LEU A 118 9.41 -12.40 23.99
CA LEU A 118 8.07 -12.07 23.52
C LEU A 118 7.86 -10.55 23.59
N PRO A 119 7.02 -9.97 22.70
CA PRO A 119 6.66 -8.57 22.79
C PRO A 119 5.83 -8.28 24.05
N ASP A 120 6.07 -7.10 24.63
CA ASP A 120 5.34 -6.58 25.78
C ASP A 120 5.20 -5.06 25.66
N PHE A 121 4.32 -4.48 26.47
CA PHE A 121 4.22 -3.03 26.62
C PHE A 121 5.51 -2.44 27.17
N LEU A 122 5.97 -1.35 26.54
CA LEU A 122 7.24 -0.71 26.91
C LEU A 122 7.15 -0.09 28.32
N LYS A 123 8.02 -0.50 29.23
CA LYS A 123 8.06 0.05 30.60
C LYS A 123 8.52 1.50 30.62
N GLU A 124 9.46 1.83 29.76
CA GLU A 124 10.04 3.18 29.65
C GLU A 124 9.07 4.26 29.15
N THR A 125 7.92 3.87 28.61
CA THR A 125 6.88 4.77 28.11
C THR A 125 5.55 4.63 28.85
N GLU A 126 5.57 3.97 30.00
CA GLU A 126 4.37 3.76 30.81
C GLU A 126 3.67 5.07 31.20
N ASP A 127 4.45 6.11 31.49
CA ASP A 127 3.94 7.44 31.80
C ASP A 127 3.09 8.02 30.67
N ILE A 128 3.48 7.80 29.41
CA ILE A 128 2.71 8.23 28.23
C ILE A 128 1.33 7.54 28.21
N ARG A 129 1.30 6.24 28.48
CA ARG A 129 0.05 5.47 28.49
C ARG A 129 -0.86 5.86 29.65
N ASN A 130 -0.29 6.13 30.81
CA ASN A 130 -1.05 6.44 32.04
C ASN A 130 -1.45 7.91 32.15
N ASP A 131 -0.78 8.82 31.46
CA ASP A 131 -1.14 10.24 31.45
C ASP A 131 -2.46 10.46 30.68
N SER A 132 -3.48 10.93 31.38
CA SER A 132 -4.80 11.25 30.84
C SER A 132 -4.95 12.68 30.34
N THR A 133 -3.91 13.52 30.47
CA THR A 133 -3.98 14.95 30.20
C THR A 133 -3.79 15.31 28.73
N TRP A 134 -3.11 14.46 27.95
CA TRP A 134 -2.87 14.72 26.53
C TRP A 134 -3.89 14.01 25.62
N THR A 135 -4.17 14.67 24.51
CA THR A 135 -5.03 14.15 23.43
C THR A 135 -4.36 14.38 22.08
N GLY A 136 -4.85 13.67 21.05
CA GLY A 136 -4.55 14.00 19.67
C GLY A 136 -5.21 15.32 19.23
N PRO A 137 -4.90 15.80 18.03
CA PRO A 137 -5.40 17.07 17.54
C PRO A 137 -6.85 16.92 17.05
N ARG A 138 -7.60 18.03 17.02
CA ARG A 138 -8.96 18.03 16.46
C ARG A 138 -8.94 17.60 14.98
N PRO A 139 -9.97 16.88 14.50
CA PRO A 139 -10.08 16.51 13.10
C PRO A 139 -10.06 17.75 12.18
N MET A 140 -9.33 17.65 11.08
CA MET A 140 -9.29 18.66 10.02
C MET A 140 -10.52 18.54 9.10
N PRO A 141 -10.80 19.58 8.26
CA PRO A 141 -11.91 19.54 7.31
C PRO A 141 -11.93 18.27 6.47
N GLY A 142 -13.09 17.63 6.39
CA GLY A 142 -13.29 16.36 5.66
C GLY A 142 -12.89 15.10 6.42
N LEU A 143 -12.26 15.20 7.61
CA LEU A 143 -11.92 14.06 8.46
C LEU A 143 -12.78 13.96 9.71
N GLN A 144 -13.81 14.79 9.86
CA GLN A 144 -14.73 14.74 10.99
C GLN A 144 -15.64 13.51 10.95
N ASP A 145 -16.03 13.09 9.75
CA ASP A 145 -16.86 11.93 9.49
C ASP A 145 -16.15 11.01 8.50
N ARG A 146 -15.73 9.85 8.98
CA ARG A 146 -14.94 8.87 8.23
C ARG A 146 -15.62 7.50 8.15
N ARG A 147 -16.95 7.47 8.24
CA ARG A 147 -17.70 6.21 8.38
C ARG A 147 -17.47 5.18 7.28
N VAL A 148 -17.12 5.60 6.05
CA VAL A 148 -16.69 4.68 5.00
C VAL A 148 -15.52 5.30 4.22
N GLU A 149 -14.43 4.58 4.17
CA GLU A 149 -13.24 4.88 3.38
C GLU A 149 -13.10 3.86 2.25
N ILE A 150 -12.82 4.32 1.04
CA ILE A 150 -12.46 3.41 -0.06
C ILE A 150 -10.95 3.45 -0.28
N THR A 151 -10.36 2.30 -0.58
CA THR A 151 -8.94 2.18 -0.95
C THR A 151 -8.78 1.73 -2.40
N GLY A 152 -7.70 2.10 -3.02
CA GLY A 152 -7.33 1.65 -4.36
C GLY A 152 -6.03 2.26 -4.86
N PRO A 153 -5.47 1.70 -5.95
CA PRO A 153 -4.21 2.15 -6.51
C PRO A 153 -4.29 3.55 -7.10
N VAL A 154 -3.12 4.13 -7.35
CA VAL A 154 -2.97 5.46 -7.95
C VAL A 154 -3.18 5.50 -9.48
N ASP A 155 -3.72 4.44 -10.09
CA ASP A 155 -4.12 4.40 -11.51
C ASP A 155 -5.18 5.46 -11.81
N ARG A 156 -5.05 6.13 -12.96
CA ARG A 156 -5.88 7.27 -13.34
C ARG A 156 -7.39 7.02 -13.30
N LYS A 157 -7.82 5.88 -13.86
CA LYS A 157 -9.24 5.50 -13.88
C LYS A 157 -9.73 5.12 -12.47
N MET A 158 -8.88 4.41 -11.72
CA MET A 158 -9.21 3.98 -10.36
C MET A 158 -9.34 5.17 -9.41
N VAL A 159 -8.44 6.16 -9.50
CA VAL A 159 -8.52 7.42 -8.75
C VAL A 159 -9.87 8.14 -9.00
N ILE A 160 -10.28 8.28 -10.27
CA ILE A 160 -11.58 8.90 -10.60
C ILE A 160 -12.75 8.11 -10.01
N ASN A 161 -12.74 6.79 -10.17
CA ASN A 161 -13.82 5.93 -9.68
C ASN A 161 -13.91 5.95 -8.15
N ALA A 162 -12.78 5.92 -7.45
CA ALA A 162 -12.73 5.95 -6.00
C ALA A 162 -13.20 7.31 -5.44
N LEU A 163 -12.74 8.41 -6.01
CA LEU A 163 -13.21 9.75 -5.63
C LEU A 163 -14.72 9.94 -5.86
N ASN A 164 -15.29 9.29 -6.87
CA ASN A 164 -16.71 9.34 -7.20
C ASN A 164 -17.56 8.26 -6.51
N SER A 165 -16.99 7.42 -5.66
CA SER A 165 -17.65 6.23 -5.10
C SER A 165 -18.78 6.51 -4.12
N GLY A 166 -18.84 7.74 -3.57
CA GLY A 166 -19.75 8.11 -2.49
C GLY A 166 -19.20 7.81 -1.09
N ALA A 167 -18.00 7.27 -0.98
CA ALA A 167 -17.29 7.14 0.29
C ALA A 167 -16.94 8.51 0.89
N ALA A 168 -16.77 8.59 2.22
CA ALA A 168 -16.34 9.81 2.88
C ALA A 168 -14.91 10.20 2.49
N THR A 169 -14.00 9.21 2.47
CA THR A 169 -12.61 9.42 2.09
C THR A 169 -12.17 8.37 1.07
N PHE A 170 -11.11 8.70 0.33
CA PHE A 170 -10.41 7.79 -0.57
C PHE A 170 -8.93 7.73 -0.21
N MET A 171 -8.45 6.55 0.14
CA MET A 171 -7.02 6.29 0.32
C MET A 171 -6.40 5.89 -1.02
N ALA A 172 -5.68 6.83 -1.65
CA ALA A 172 -4.86 6.58 -2.83
C ALA A 172 -3.53 5.93 -2.40
N ASP A 173 -3.28 4.74 -2.90
CA ASP A 173 -2.28 3.85 -2.36
C ASP A 173 -1.07 3.67 -3.28
N PHE A 174 0.10 4.15 -2.86
CA PHE A 174 1.40 3.89 -3.49
C PHE A 174 2.08 2.60 -2.98
N GLU A 175 1.53 2.00 -1.94
CA GLU A 175 2.10 0.83 -1.28
C GLU A 175 1.48 -0.47 -1.82
N ASP A 176 0.67 -1.17 -1.03
CA ASP A 176 0.26 -2.55 -1.29
C ASP A 176 -0.61 -2.74 -2.54
N SER A 177 -1.47 -1.77 -2.85
CA SER A 177 -2.29 -1.81 -4.06
C SER A 177 -1.56 -1.35 -5.33
N ASN A 178 -0.30 -0.94 -5.22
CA ASN A 178 0.53 -0.48 -6.33
C ASN A 178 1.74 -1.40 -6.52
N ALA A 179 2.03 -1.78 -7.77
CA ALA A 179 3.34 -2.32 -8.09
C ALA A 179 4.28 -1.12 -8.35
N PRO A 180 5.33 -0.92 -7.53
CA PRO A 180 6.09 0.32 -7.50
C PRO A 180 7.11 0.44 -8.64
N THR A 181 6.65 0.21 -9.87
CA THR A 181 7.46 0.54 -11.05
C THR A 181 7.67 2.04 -11.14
N TRP A 182 8.78 2.47 -11.72
CA TRP A 182 9.06 3.90 -11.92
C TRP A 182 7.90 4.63 -12.60
N LEU A 183 7.32 4.00 -13.64
CA LEU A 183 6.20 4.58 -14.38
C LEU A 183 4.93 4.68 -13.55
N ASN A 184 4.59 3.65 -12.77
CA ASN A 184 3.39 3.68 -11.93
C ASN A 184 3.49 4.75 -10.84
N ASN A 185 4.68 4.88 -10.22
CA ASN A 185 4.90 5.88 -9.18
C ASN A 185 4.79 7.31 -9.73
N LEU A 186 5.40 7.60 -10.88
CA LEU A 186 5.30 8.93 -11.49
C LEU A 186 3.91 9.21 -12.09
N ASP A 187 3.29 8.25 -12.77
CA ASP A 187 1.92 8.39 -13.26
C ASP A 187 0.96 8.61 -12.08
N GLY A 188 1.17 7.92 -10.96
CA GLY A 188 0.41 8.12 -9.71
C GLY A 188 0.50 9.56 -9.22
N GLN A 189 1.70 10.12 -9.14
CA GLN A 189 1.91 11.54 -8.74
C GLN A 189 1.19 12.50 -9.69
N VAL A 190 1.29 12.28 -11.01
CA VAL A 190 0.55 13.07 -12.03
C VAL A 190 -0.96 12.95 -11.83
N ASN A 191 -1.45 11.74 -11.56
CA ASN A 191 -2.89 11.50 -11.37
C ASN A 191 -3.42 12.22 -10.13
N LEU A 192 -2.69 12.19 -9.02
CA LEU A 192 -3.08 12.91 -7.81
C LEU A 192 -2.95 14.43 -7.98
N TYR A 193 -1.92 14.91 -8.68
CA TYR A 193 -1.80 16.33 -9.04
C TYR A 193 -3.03 16.83 -9.80
N ASP A 194 -3.47 16.08 -10.82
CA ASP A 194 -4.66 16.40 -11.60
C ASP A 194 -5.95 16.26 -10.77
N ALA A 195 -6.04 15.26 -9.89
CA ALA A 195 -7.20 15.04 -9.04
C ALA A 195 -7.41 16.18 -8.05
N VAL A 196 -6.35 16.63 -7.37
CA VAL A 196 -6.40 17.77 -6.44
C VAL A 196 -6.85 19.04 -7.13
N ARG A 197 -6.43 19.27 -8.39
CA ARG A 197 -6.83 20.44 -9.20
C ARG A 197 -8.15 20.23 -9.95
N ARG A 198 -8.79 19.05 -9.79
CA ARG A 198 -10.04 18.65 -10.45
C ARG A 198 -9.97 18.64 -11.98
N THR A 199 -8.77 18.49 -12.52
CA THR A 199 -8.52 18.41 -13.97
C THR A 199 -8.36 16.97 -14.47
N ILE A 200 -8.41 15.99 -13.58
CA ILE A 200 -8.28 14.59 -13.92
C ILE A 200 -9.44 14.13 -14.79
N SER A 201 -9.13 13.50 -15.91
CA SER A 201 -10.09 12.84 -16.77
C SER A 201 -9.46 11.62 -17.42
N PHE A 202 -10.28 10.65 -17.81
CA PHE A 202 -9.83 9.45 -18.49
C PHE A 202 -10.84 9.05 -19.57
N LYS A 203 -10.36 8.70 -20.76
CA LYS A 203 -11.19 8.21 -21.87
C LYS A 203 -10.79 6.79 -22.22
N ASN A 204 -11.73 5.87 -22.09
CA ASN A 204 -11.53 4.48 -22.48
C ASN A 204 -11.42 4.36 -24.02
N PRO A 205 -10.77 3.29 -24.54
CA PRO A 205 -10.74 2.99 -25.98
C PRO A 205 -12.13 2.86 -26.62
N ASN A 206 -13.15 2.48 -25.86
CA ASN A 206 -14.55 2.41 -26.30
C ASN A 206 -15.28 3.77 -26.31
N GLY A 207 -14.57 4.87 -26.05
CA GLY A 207 -15.10 6.23 -26.06
C GLY A 207 -15.71 6.71 -24.75
N LYS A 208 -15.93 5.83 -23.75
CA LYS A 208 -16.48 6.25 -22.44
C LYS A 208 -15.50 7.17 -21.72
N GLU A 209 -16.00 8.32 -21.30
CA GLU A 209 -15.25 9.31 -20.52
C GLU A 209 -15.52 9.18 -19.01
N TYR A 210 -14.49 9.41 -18.22
CA TYR A 210 -14.52 9.46 -16.76
C TYR A 210 -13.96 10.81 -16.32
N LYS A 211 -14.67 11.49 -15.41
CA LYS A 211 -14.29 12.76 -14.81
C LYS A 211 -14.85 12.82 -13.39
N LEU A 212 -14.38 13.75 -12.57
CA LEU A 212 -14.87 13.93 -11.22
C LEU A 212 -16.29 14.50 -11.21
N ASN A 213 -17.09 13.98 -10.29
CA ASN A 213 -18.37 14.55 -9.89
C ASN A 213 -18.14 15.84 -9.07
N ASP A 214 -19.18 16.64 -8.86
CA ASP A 214 -19.09 17.86 -8.06
C ASP A 214 -18.68 17.53 -6.62
N LYS A 215 -19.34 16.55 -5.99
CA LYS A 215 -18.98 16.02 -4.69
C LYS A 215 -18.13 14.78 -4.85
N THR A 216 -16.96 14.75 -4.21
CA THR A 216 -16.02 13.63 -4.21
C THR A 216 -15.63 13.24 -2.80
N ALA A 217 -15.12 12.02 -2.63
CA ALA A 217 -14.45 11.61 -1.41
C ALA A 217 -13.24 12.53 -1.11
N VAL A 218 -12.90 12.68 0.16
CA VAL A 218 -11.69 13.40 0.58
C VAL A 218 -10.47 12.52 0.34
N LEU A 219 -9.45 13.08 -0.31
CA LEU A 219 -8.24 12.35 -0.67
C LEU A 219 -7.30 12.18 0.52
N ILE A 220 -6.90 10.96 0.79
CA ILE A 220 -5.83 10.57 1.71
C ILE A 220 -4.81 9.76 0.91
N VAL A 221 -3.51 9.90 1.17
CA VAL A 221 -2.46 9.19 0.41
C VAL A 221 -1.69 8.25 1.32
N ARG A 222 -1.58 6.98 0.93
CA ARG A 222 -0.67 6.04 1.58
C ARG A 222 0.65 6.01 0.81
N ALA A 223 1.71 6.51 1.47
CA ALA A 223 3.07 6.39 0.96
C ALA A 223 3.59 4.97 1.23
N ARG A 224 4.58 4.51 0.47
CA ARG A 224 5.28 3.23 0.72
C ARG A 224 5.83 3.16 2.16
N GLY A 225 5.93 1.94 2.69
CA GLY A 225 6.51 1.67 4.01
C GLY A 225 8.01 1.99 4.08
N TRP A 226 8.52 2.20 5.31
CA TRP A 226 9.93 2.56 5.56
C TRP A 226 10.97 1.59 4.98
N HIS A 227 10.61 0.33 4.77
CA HIS A 227 11.48 -0.72 4.24
C HIS A 227 11.73 -0.62 2.73
N LEU A 228 10.84 0.05 1.97
CA LEU A 228 10.95 0.16 0.52
C LEU A 228 11.83 1.34 0.08
N GLU A 229 12.60 1.13 -0.96
CA GLU A 229 13.47 2.13 -1.57
C GLU A 229 13.02 2.46 -3.00
N GLU A 230 13.31 3.70 -3.42
CA GLU A 230 13.15 4.14 -4.80
C GLU A 230 14.51 4.16 -5.48
N ASN A 231 14.81 3.08 -6.19
CA ASN A 231 16.12 2.84 -6.78
C ASN A 231 16.41 3.71 -8.02
N HIS A 232 15.38 4.39 -8.56
CA HIS A 232 15.54 5.27 -9.73
C HIS A 232 15.97 6.69 -9.34
N ILE A 233 15.90 7.06 -8.06
CA ILE A 233 16.44 8.32 -7.54
C ILE A 233 17.56 8.05 -6.54
N LEU A 234 18.74 8.57 -6.85
CA LEU A 234 19.87 8.56 -5.95
C LEU A 234 20.10 9.97 -5.39
N VAL A 235 20.30 10.06 -4.09
CA VAL A 235 20.77 11.27 -3.42
C VAL A 235 22.11 10.95 -2.79
N ASP A 236 23.14 11.71 -3.15
CA ASP A 236 24.52 11.49 -2.72
C ASP A 236 24.99 10.03 -2.96
N GLY A 237 24.58 9.45 -4.10
CA GLY A 237 24.91 8.08 -4.51
C GLY A 237 24.12 6.96 -3.84
N GLN A 238 23.15 7.28 -2.94
CA GLN A 238 22.33 6.30 -2.23
C GLN A 238 20.89 6.30 -2.74
N PRO A 239 20.23 5.12 -2.89
CA PRO A 239 18.82 5.03 -3.18
C PRO A 239 17.98 5.81 -2.15
N MET A 240 16.97 6.49 -2.64
CA MET A 240 16.05 7.23 -1.77
C MET A 240 15.05 6.29 -1.09
N SER A 241 14.59 6.63 0.11
CA SER A 241 13.42 5.98 0.71
C SER A 241 12.19 6.16 -0.19
N GLY A 242 11.49 5.07 -0.49
CA GLY A 242 10.21 5.11 -1.20
C GLY A 242 9.17 5.94 -0.46
N SER A 243 9.15 5.85 0.88
CA SER A 243 8.27 6.66 1.73
C SER A 243 8.50 8.16 1.56
N LEU A 244 9.77 8.59 1.59
CA LEU A 244 10.15 10.01 1.43
C LEU A 244 9.88 10.51 0.00
N PHE A 245 10.04 9.65 -0.99
CA PHE A 245 9.75 9.97 -2.39
C PHE A 245 8.25 10.21 -2.61
N ASP A 246 7.41 9.25 -2.19
CA ASP A 246 5.96 9.33 -2.39
C ASP A 246 5.35 10.50 -1.61
N PHE A 247 5.68 10.60 -0.32
CA PHE A 247 5.27 11.71 0.54
C PHE A 247 5.76 13.06 0.00
N GLY A 248 7.06 13.14 -0.30
CA GLY A 248 7.70 14.40 -0.64
C GLY A 248 7.15 15.01 -1.92
N LEU A 249 7.02 14.22 -2.99
CA LEU A 249 6.43 14.72 -4.24
C LEU A 249 4.97 15.11 -4.07
N TYR A 250 4.16 14.26 -3.44
CA TYR A 250 2.75 14.57 -3.23
C TYR A 250 2.58 15.83 -2.39
N PHE A 251 3.29 15.94 -1.27
CA PHE A 251 3.22 17.10 -0.38
C PHE A 251 3.69 18.37 -1.08
N PHE A 252 4.87 18.33 -1.73
CA PHE A 252 5.44 19.49 -2.40
C PHE A 252 4.49 20.11 -3.42
N HIS A 253 3.88 19.28 -4.27
CA HIS A 253 3.01 19.76 -5.35
C HIS A 253 1.61 20.13 -4.91
N ASN A 254 1.09 19.54 -3.81
CA ASN A 254 -0.33 19.58 -3.54
C ASN A 254 -0.71 20.27 -2.22
N ALA A 255 0.19 20.43 -1.25
CA ALA A 255 -0.16 20.91 0.08
C ALA A 255 -0.83 22.29 0.06
N LYS A 256 -0.25 23.26 -0.65
CA LYS A 256 -0.82 24.63 -0.76
C LYS A 256 -2.14 24.66 -1.50
N GLU A 257 -2.28 23.87 -2.56
CA GLU A 257 -3.52 23.76 -3.34
C GLU A 257 -4.64 23.13 -2.50
N LEU A 258 -4.34 22.08 -1.73
CA LEU A 258 -5.30 21.44 -0.83
C LEU A 258 -5.79 22.41 0.23
N LEU A 259 -4.89 23.16 0.87
CA LEU A 259 -5.25 24.19 1.86
C LEU A 259 -6.09 25.30 1.25
N ALA A 260 -5.75 25.77 0.05
CA ALA A 260 -6.55 26.76 -0.67
C ALA A 260 -7.96 26.27 -1.01
N ARG A 261 -8.15 24.96 -1.13
CA ARG A 261 -9.46 24.32 -1.37
C ARG A 261 -10.21 23.94 -0.08
N GLY A 262 -9.66 24.28 1.09
CA GLY A 262 -10.28 24.02 2.38
C GLY A 262 -10.06 22.61 2.92
N PHE A 263 -9.08 21.87 2.40
CA PHE A 263 -8.65 20.57 2.89
C PHE A 263 -7.19 20.63 3.36
N GLY A 264 -6.62 19.50 3.82
CA GLY A 264 -5.22 19.37 4.13
C GLY A 264 -4.54 18.25 3.35
N PRO A 265 -3.20 18.17 3.38
CA PRO A 265 -2.46 17.00 2.92
C PRO A 265 -2.59 15.88 3.96
N TYR A 266 -3.42 14.87 3.65
CA TYR A 266 -3.74 13.77 4.55
C TYR A 266 -3.05 12.49 4.11
N PHE A 267 -2.58 11.71 5.10
CA PHE A 267 -1.78 10.51 4.84
C PHE A 267 -2.25 9.31 5.63
N TYR A 268 -1.95 8.12 5.10
CA TYR A 268 -1.88 6.86 5.81
C TYR A 268 -0.43 6.41 5.93
N LEU A 269 -0.03 5.92 7.11
CA LEU A 269 1.34 5.51 7.42
C LEU A 269 1.37 4.01 7.67
N PRO A 270 1.99 3.22 6.76
CA PRO A 270 1.94 1.76 6.82
C PRO A 270 3.13 1.16 7.56
N LYS A 271 2.96 -0.09 8.00
CA LYS A 271 4.00 -1.06 8.39
C LYS A 271 5.02 -0.55 9.40
N MET A 272 4.59 0.34 10.32
CA MET A 272 5.43 0.78 11.43
C MET A 272 5.52 -0.31 12.49
N GLU A 273 6.71 -0.49 13.07
CA GLU A 273 6.97 -1.47 14.11
C GLU A 273 7.30 -0.85 15.47
N HIS A 274 7.57 0.46 15.52
CA HIS A 274 7.99 1.14 16.73
C HIS A 274 7.54 2.62 16.73
N HIS A 275 7.22 3.17 17.92
CA HIS A 275 6.81 4.57 18.06
C HIS A 275 7.87 5.59 17.59
N LEU A 276 9.16 5.24 17.64
CA LEU A 276 10.23 6.09 17.09
C LEU A 276 10.14 6.24 15.55
N GLU A 277 9.52 5.30 14.87
CA GLU A 277 9.23 5.44 13.44
C GLU A 277 8.09 6.44 13.19
N ALA A 278 7.14 6.54 14.13
CA ALA A 278 6.13 7.59 14.15
C ALA A 278 6.75 8.97 14.48
N ARG A 279 7.72 9.04 15.41
CA ARG A 279 8.52 10.24 15.68
C ARG A 279 9.24 10.70 14.42
N LEU A 280 9.87 9.80 13.68
CA LEU A 280 10.53 10.12 12.41
C LEU A 280 9.54 10.79 11.43
N TRP A 281 8.33 10.25 11.28
CA TRP A 281 7.28 10.89 10.46
C TRP A 281 6.91 12.27 10.98
N ASN A 282 6.76 12.46 12.30
CA ASN A 282 6.45 13.76 12.89
C ASN A 282 7.52 14.80 12.57
N ASP A 283 8.80 14.43 12.68
CA ASP A 283 9.92 15.31 12.36
C ASP A 283 9.96 15.67 10.87
N ILE A 284 9.66 14.71 9.98
CA ILE A 284 9.51 14.96 8.54
C ILE A 284 8.36 15.92 8.28
N PHE A 285 7.21 15.74 8.92
CA PHE A 285 6.04 16.60 8.76
C PHE A 285 6.34 18.04 9.21
N ARG A 286 7.00 18.21 10.35
CA ARG A 286 7.40 19.52 10.87
C ARG A 286 8.34 20.22 9.90
N LEU A 287 9.44 19.56 9.49
CA LEU A 287 10.38 20.12 8.53
C LEU A 287 9.69 20.47 7.21
N SER A 288 8.82 19.60 6.71
CA SER A 288 8.14 19.79 5.42
C SER A 288 7.19 20.99 5.45
N GLN A 289 6.44 21.16 6.54
CA GLN A 289 5.55 22.31 6.71
C GLN A 289 6.34 23.62 6.80
N ASP A 290 7.43 23.62 7.58
CA ASP A 290 8.31 24.80 7.69
C ASP A 290 8.97 25.13 6.34
N TYR A 291 9.48 24.11 5.61
CA TYR A 291 10.10 24.28 4.29
C TYR A 291 9.14 24.90 3.27
N MET A 292 7.90 24.42 3.23
CA MET A 292 6.89 24.89 2.30
C MET A 292 6.17 26.17 2.76
N GLY A 293 6.42 26.64 3.99
CA GLY A 293 5.73 27.80 4.59
C GLY A 293 4.22 27.56 4.72
N VAL A 294 3.82 26.35 5.15
CA VAL A 294 2.44 26.01 5.50
C VAL A 294 2.32 25.84 7.02
N PRO A 295 1.17 26.13 7.64
CA PRO A 295 1.01 26.04 9.08
C PRO A 295 1.30 24.63 9.60
N ARG A 296 2.00 24.53 10.74
CA ARG A 296 2.16 23.24 11.44
C ARG A 296 0.79 22.70 11.84
N GLY A 297 0.63 21.38 11.80
CA GLY A 297 -0.66 20.74 11.99
C GLY A 297 -1.58 20.74 10.77
N SER A 298 -1.16 21.29 9.62
CA SER A 298 -1.90 21.15 8.34
C SER A 298 -1.90 19.69 7.84
N ILE A 299 -0.83 18.95 8.08
CA ILE A 299 -0.77 17.52 7.80
C ILE A 299 -1.60 16.76 8.82
N ARG A 300 -2.34 15.75 8.36
CA ARG A 300 -2.97 14.73 9.21
C ARG A 300 -2.57 13.34 8.72
N ALA A 301 -2.31 12.45 9.67
CA ALA A 301 -1.90 11.09 9.39
C ALA A 301 -2.65 10.07 10.24
N THR A 302 -3.20 9.06 9.59
CA THR A 302 -3.73 7.86 10.22
C THR A 302 -2.67 6.77 10.15
N VAL A 303 -2.43 6.06 11.25
CA VAL A 303 -1.47 4.97 11.28
C VAL A 303 -2.18 3.63 11.16
N LEU A 304 -1.72 2.78 10.24
CA LEU A 304 -2.13 1.38 10.25
C LEU A 304 -1.39 0.65 11.38
N ILE A 305 -2.17 0.15 12.34
CA ILE A 305 -1.64 -0.82 13.30
C ILE A 305 -1.77 -2.19 12.64
N GLU A 306 -0.76 -2.54 11.91
CA GLU A 306 -0.71 -3.75 11.08
C GLU A 306 0.56 -4.57 11.35
N THR A 307 1.24 -4.28 12.45
CA THR A 307 2.33 -5.09 12.97
C THR A 307 2.08 -5.41 14.44
N ILE A 308 2.43 -6.63 14.85
CA ILE A 308 2.23 -7.04 16.24
C ILE A 308 2.99 -6.14 17.23
N THR A 309 4.17 -5.66 16.85
CA THR A 309 4.98 -4.79 17.70
C THR A 309 4.35 -3.40 17.89
N ALA A 310 3.69 -2.85 16.87
CA ALA A 310 2.98 -1.58 16.98
C ALA A 310 1.73 -1.69 17.86
N ALA A 311 1.09 -2.87 17.96
CA ALA A 311 -0.07 -3.07 18.82
C ALA A 311 0.25 -2.82 20.30
N PHE A 312 1.48 -3.06 20.72
CA PHE A 312 1.96 -2.75 22.08
C PHE A 312 2.33 -1.28 22.31
N GLN A 313 2.27 -0.43 21.28
CA GLN A 313 2.77 0.94 21.32
C GLN A 313 1.76 1.95 20.71
N MET A 314 0.46 1.66 20.79
CA MET A 314 -0.56 2.50 20.15
C MET A 314 -0.65 3.90 20.78
N ASP A 315 -0.62 4.01 22.11
CA ASP A 315 -0.57 5.30 22.81
C ASP A 315 0.68 6.10 22.41
N GLU A 316 1.83 5.45 22.40
CA GLU A 316 3.12 6.07 22.05
C GLU A 316 3.15 6.56 20.61
N ILE A 317 2.61 5.78 19.69
CA ILE A 317 2.50 6.15 18.26
C ILE A 317 1.63 7.41 18.11
N ILE A 318 0.48 7.46 18.77
CA ILE A 318 -0.38 8.66 18.75
C ILE A 318 0.34 9.84 19.41
N TYR A 319 1.04 9.61 20.52
CA TYR A 319 1.78 10.64 21.25
C TYR A 319 2.89 11.27 20.41
N GLU A 320 3.68 10.47 19.72
CA GLU A 320 4.71 10.97 18.82
C GLU A 320 4.11 11.82 17.69
N LEU A 321 2.94 11.44 17.20
CA LEU A 321 2.20 12.15 16.16
C LEU A 321 1.15 13.14 16.70
N ARG A 322 1.18 13.52 17.99
CA ARG A 322 0.11 14.32 18.63
C ARG A 322 -0.17 15.67 17.98
N GLU A 323 0.71 16.19 17.14
CA GLU A 323 0.46 17.38 16.32
C GLU A 323 -0.27 17.06 15.01
N HIS A 324 -0.22 15.80 14.54
CA HIS A 324 -0.61 15.39 13.19
C HIS A 324 -1.52 14.16 13.14
N SER A 325 -1.75 13.45 14.25
CA SER A 325 -2.55 12.22 14.26
C SER A 325 -4.00 12.49 13.83
N SER A 326 -4.55 11.62 13.00
CA SER A 326 -6.00 11.54 12.73
C SER A 326 -6.57 10.17 13.06
N GLY A 327 -5.84 9.35 13.81
CA GLY A 327 -6.31 8.07 14.31
C GLY A 327 -5.46 6.88 13.92
N LEU A 328 -6.00 5.70 14.23
CA LEU A 328 -5.43 4.41 13.92
C LEU A 328 -6.39 3.59 13.06
N ASN A 329 -5.85 2.66 12.29
CA ASN A 329 -6.62 1.72 11.48
C ASN A 329 -6.27 0.26 11.83
N CYS A 330 -7.27 -0.62 11.84
CA CYS A 330 -7.12 -2.05 12.11
C CYS A 330 -6.75 -2.82 10.83
N GLY A 331 -5.47 -3.07 10.56
CA GLY A 331 -5.06 -4.00 9.51
C GLY A 331 -5.35 -5.46 9.89
N ARG A 332 -5.60 -6.34 8.91
CA ARG A 332 -5.84 -7.77 9.14
C ARG A 332 -4.70 -8.63 8.62
N TRP A 333 -4.52 -8.72 7.31
CA TRP A 333 -3.55 -9.66 6.73
C TRP A 333 -2.12 -9.31 7.09
N ASP A 334 -1.73 -8.05 7.02
CA ASP A 334 -0.42 -7.59 7.46
C ASP A 334 -0.18 -7.83 8.96
N TYR A 335 -1.20 -7.64 9.79
CA TYR A 335 -1.09 -7.91 11.23
C TYR A 335 -0.81 -9.39 11.50
N ILE A 336 -1.54 -10.30 10.84
CA ILE A 336 -1.31 -11.75 10.97
C ILE A 336 0.03 -12.14 10.36
N PHE A 337 0.40 -11.59 9.20
CA PHE A 337 1.73 -11.78 8.61
C PHE A 337 2.83 -11.35 9.56
N SER A 338 2.72 -10.15 10.13
CA SER A 338 3.66 -9.62 11.12
C SER A 338 3.75 -10.53 12.36
N PHE A 339 2.62 -11.03 12.83
CA PHE A 339 2.57 -11.99 13.94
C PHE A 339 3.41 -13.24 13.63
N ILE A 340 3.16 -13.88 12.50
CA ILE A 340 3.92 -15.05 12.05
C ILE A 340 5.40 -14.71 11.90
N LYS A 341 5.74 -13.58 11.27
CA LYS A 341 7.12 -13.15 11.05
C LYS A 341 7.87 -12.92 12.36
N LYS A 342 7.25 -12.25 13.32
CA LYS A 342 7.88 -11.94 14.62
C LYS A 342 8.02 -13.18 15.49
N MET A 343 7.04 -14.08 15.45
CA MET A 343 7.04 -15.33 16.23
C MET A 343 7.58 -16.52 15.41
N ARG A 344 8.30 -16.29 14.34
CA ARG A 344 8.72 -17.29 13.35
C ARG A 344 9.52 -18.48 13.93
N MET A 345 10.20 -18.29 15.07
CA MET A 345 10.99 -19.35 15.72
C MET A 345 10.25 -20.04 16.87
N HIS A 346 8.99 -19.66 17.13
CA HIS A 346 8.19 -20.19 18.22
C HIS A 346 7.14 -21.18 17.71
N PRO A 347 7.26 -22.50 17.97
CA PRO A 347 6.32 -23.51 17.49
C PRO A 347 4.89 -23.34 18.03
N ASP A 348 4.76 -22.80 19.25
CA ASP A 348 3.45 -22.60 19.90
C ASP A 348 2.61 -21.50 19.24
N PHE A 349 3.20 -20.73 18.33
CA PHE A 349 2.52 -19.65 17.61
C PHE A 349 2.17 -20.03 16.15
N VAL A 350 2.20 -21.32 15.80
CA VAL A 350 1.75 -21.80 14.49
C VAL A 350 0.23 -21.63 14.37
N LEU A 351 -0.20 -20.86 13.37
CA LEU A 351 -1.61 -20.58 13.14
C LEU A 351 -2.23 -21.59 12.15
N PRO A 352 -3.56 -21.87 12.25
CA PRO A 352 -4.29 -22.69 11.30
C PRO A 352 -4.46 -21.97 9.95
N ASP A 353 -5.26 -22.54 9.06
CA ASP A 353 -5.63 -21.90 7.79
C ASP A 353 -6.03 -20.44 7.97
N ARG A 354 -5.53 -19.55 7.10
CA ARG A 354 -5.80 -18.11 7.21
C ARG A 354 -7.29 -17.74 7.23
N SER A 355 -8.15 -18.58 6.65
CA SER A 355 -9.60 -18.39 6.69
C SER A 355 -10.19 -18.51 8.10
N ASN A 356 -9.53 -19.25 8.99
CA ASN A 356 -9.93 -19.42 10.39
C ASN A 356 -9.45 -18.27 11.29
N VAL A 357 -8.43 -17.51 10.85
CA VAL A 357 -7.91 -16.36 11.59
C VAL A 357 -8.76 -15.12 11.29
N THR A 358 -9.93 -15.08 11.91
CA THR A 358 -10.89 -13.97 11.76
C THR A 358 -10.62 -12.84 12.76
N MET A 359 -11.28 -11.70 12.61
CA MET A 359 -11.16 -10.58 13.56
C MET A 359 -11.77 -10.88 14.95
N THR A 360 -12.42 -12.03 15.11
CA THR A 360 -13.08 -12.48 16.35
C THR A 360 -12.28 -13.52 17.13
N VAL A 361 -11.14 -13.98 16.61
CA VAL A 361 -10.25 -14.88 17.39
C VAL A 361 -9.53 -14.10 18.47
N PRO A 362 -9.09 -14.75 19.58
CA PRO A 362 -8.69 -14.06 20.80
C PRO A 362 -7.70 -12.92 20.60
N PHE A 363 -6.55 -13.15 19.96
CA PHE A 363 -5.53 -12.10 19.78
C PHE A 363 -5.96 -10.97 18.84
N MET A 364 -6.80 -11.27 17.85
CA MET A 364 -7.35 -10.26 16.93
C MET A 364 -8.42 -9.40 17.59
N ASP A 365 -9.29 -10.00 18.40
CA ASP A 365 -10.31 -9.28 19.14
C ASP A 365 -9.70 -8.40 20.24
N ALA A 366 -8.69 -8.90 20.97
CA ALA A 366 -7.93 -8.11 21.93
C ALA A 366 -7.29 -6.88 21.28
N TYR A 367 -6.67 -7.07 20.13
CA TYR A 367 -6.06 -6.00 19.31
C TYR A 367 -7.09 -4.94 18.91
N VAL A 368 -8.25 -5.34 18.37
CA VAL A 368 -9.34 -4.43 17.98
C VAL A 368 -9.85 -3.61 19.16
N ARG A 369 -10.15 -4.28 20.29
CA ARG A 369 -10.65 -3.61 21.49
C ARG A 369 -9.66 -2.60 22.05
N LEU A 370 -8.38 -2.98 22.11
CA LEU A 370 -7.32 -2.08 22.56
C LEU A 370 -7.19 -0.85 21.65
N LEU A 371 -7.27 -1.03 20.33
CA LEU A 371 -7.17 0.07 19.37
C LEU A 371 -8.31 1.08 19.55
N ILE A 372 -9.55 0.62 19.66
CA ILE A 372 -10.71 1.50 19.87
C ILE A 372 -10.57 2.27 21.18
N LYS A 373 -10.28 1.56 22.30
CA LYS A 373 -10.04 2.17 23.60
C LYS A 373 -8.98 3.27 23.54
N THR A 374 -7.82 2.96 22.95
CA THR A 374 -6.70 3.89 22.85
C THR A 374 -7.07 5.11 22.02
N CYS A 375 -7.67 4.93 20.84
CA CYS A 375 -8.09 6.04 19.98
C CYS A 375 -9.08 6.96 20.68
N HIS A 376 -10.13 6.42 21.30
CA HIS A 376 -11.17 7.22 21.94
C HIS A 376 -10.69 7.88 23.23
N LYS A 377 -9.78 7.23 23.98
CA LYS A 377 -9.07 7.86 25.09
C LYS A 377 -8.31 9.11 24.65
N ARG A 378 -7.73 9.09 23.44
CA ARG A 378 -6.91 10.17 22.88
C ARG A 378 -7.69 11.12 21.96
N GLY A 379 -9.00 10.91 21.78
CA GLY A 379 -9.87 11.78 20.97
C GLY A 379 -9.53 11.75 19.48
N VAL A 380 -9.05 10.61 18.96
CA VAL A 380 -8.73 10.38 17.55
C VAL A 380 -9.55 9.20 17.01
N ALA A 381 -9.67 9.10 15.67
CA ALA A 381 -10.53 8.09 15.05
C ALA A 381 -9.96 6.68 15.13
N ALA A 382 -10.84 5.71 15.39
CA ALA A 382 -10.60 4.27 15.27
C ALA A 382 -11.26 3.74 14.00
N ILE A 383 -10.46 3.36 13.00
CA ILE A 383 -10.95 2.91 11.69
C ILE A 383 -10.84 1.39 11.58
N GLY A 384 -11.92 0.73 11.20
CA GLY A 384 -11.99 -0.71 10.99
C GLY A 384 -11.24 -1.20 9.75
N GLY A 385 -11.21 -2.52 9.56
CA GLY A 385 -10.48 -3.17 8.50
C GLY A 385 -11.15 -3.14 7.13
N MET A 386 -10.45 -3.65 6.12
CA MET A 386 -10.90 -3.66 4.74
C MET A 386 -11.84 -4.84 4.43
N ALA A 387 -12.97 -4.57 3.77
CA ALA A 387 -13.75 -5.56 3.04
C ALA A 387 -13.26 -5.61 1.58
N ALA A 388 -12.69 -6.76 1.19
CA ALA A 388 -12.06 -6.95 -0.12
C ALA A 388 -12.95 -7.67 -1.14
N GLN A 389 -14.19 -8.00 -0.79
CA GLN A 389 -15.11 -8.74 -1.65
C GLN A 389 -15.46 -7.96 -2.92
N ILE A 390 -15.52 -8.69 -4.05
CA ILE A 390 -16.00 -8.17 -5.32
C ILE A 390 -17.42 -8.68 -5.54
N PRO A 391 -18.42 -7.80 -5.81
CA PRO A 391 -19.77 -8.23 -6.11
C PRO A 391 -19.84 -9.19 -7.32
N ILE A 392 -20.57 -10.28 -7.19
CA ILE A 392 -20.70 -11.34 -8.20
C ILE A 392 -21.91 -11.05 -9.10
N LYS A 393 -21.67 -10.75 -10.38
CA LYS A 393 -22.73 -10.28 -11.28
C LYS A 393 -23.64 -11.39 -11.84
N ASN A 394 -23.13 -12.62 -11.96
CA ASN A 394 -23.79 -13.69 -12.70
C ASN A 394 -24.33 -14.81 -11.79
N ASP A 395 -24.33 -14.60 -10.49
CA ASP A 395 -24.81 -15.55 -9.48
C ASP A 395 -25.36 -14.77 -8.27
N GLU A 396 -26.65 -14.51 -8.27
CA GLU A 396 -27.32 -13.70 -7.24
C GLU A 396 -27.28 -14.38 -5.88
N VAL A 397 -27.47 -15.70 -5.82
CA VAL A 397 -27.45 -16.46 -4.55
C VAL A 397 -26.08 -16.35 -3.89
N LYS A 398 -25.02 -16.61 -4.67
CA LYS A 398 -23.64 -16.51 -4.18
C LYS A 398 -23.26 -15.06 -3.84
N ASN A 399 -23.73 -14.10 -4.63
CA ASN A 399 -23.51 -12.68 -4.35
C ASN A 399 -24.14 -12.30 -3.01
N ASN A 400 -25.38 -12.69 -2.75
CA ASN A 400 -26.06 -12.38 -1.49
C ASN A 400 -25.31 -12.99 -0.30
N GLN A 401 -24.87 -14.25 -0.37
CA GLN A 401 -24.04 -14.87 0.68
C GLN A 401 -22.74 -14.11 0.96
N VAL A 402 -22.08 -13.61 -0.08
CA VAL A 402 -20.85 -12.81 0.06
C VAL A 402 -21.16 -11.45 0.67
N MET A 403 -22.24 -10.78 0.23
CA MET A 403 -22.64 -9.47 0.75
C MET A 403 -23.14 -9.56 2.20
N ASP A 404 -23.76 -10.67 2.61
CA ASP A 404 -24.16 -10.90 4.01
C ASP A 404 -22.95 -11.01 4.93
N LYS A 405 -21.86 -11.64 4.48
CA LYS A 405 -20.59 -11.64 5.22
C LYS A 405 -20.02 -10.23 5.38
N VAL A 406 -20.10 -9.40 4.32
CA VAL A 406 -19.69 -7.99 4.41
C VAL A 406 -20.54 -7.23 5.41
N ARG A 407 -21.88 -7.42 5.38
CA ARG A 407 -22.81 -6.79 6.35
C ARG A 407 -22.46 -7.18 7.78
N ALA A 408 -22.26 -8.46 8.04
CA ALA A 408 -21.93 -8.95 9.38
C ALA A 408 -20.59 -8.39 9.88
N ASP A 409 -19.59 -8.30 9.00
CA ASP A 409 -18.28 -7.72 9.33
C ASP A 409 -18.39 -6.22 9.67
N LYS A 410 -19.09 -5.44 8.85
CA LYS A 410 -19.26 -4.00 9.06
C LYS A 410 -20.18 -3.68 10.27
N GLN A 411 -21.17 -4.51 10.53
CA GLN A 411 -22.00 -4.41 11.73
C GLN A 411 -21.17 -4.64 12.98
N ARG A 412 -20.37 -5.69 13.03
CA ARG A 412 -19.44 -5.98 14.12
C ARG A 412 -18.48 -4.80 14.39
N GLU A 413 -17.91 -4.20 13.34
CA GLU A 413 -17.03 -3.04 13.49
C GLU A 413 -17.78 -1.84 14.08
N CYS A 414 -18.95 -1.52 13.57
CA CYS A 414 -19.79 -0.43 14.06
C CYS A 414 -20.18 -0.64 15.54
N ASP A 415 -20.63 -1.85 15.89
CA ASP A 415 -21.06 -2.20 17.26
C ASP A 415 -19.87 -2.21 18.24
N ALA A 416 -18.67 -2.55 17.78
CA ALA A 416 -17.45 -2.49 18.59
C ALA A 416 -17.02 -1.05 18.93
N GLY A 417 -17.51 -0.05 18.19
CA GLY A 417 -17.22 1.36 18.41
C GLY A 417 -16.27 2.00 17.38
N HIS A 418 -15.99 1.37 16.24
CA HIS A 418 -15.20 2.02 15.19
C HIS A 418 -15.91 3.25 14.61
N ASP A 419 -15.18 4.29 14.29
CA ASP A 419 -15.66 5.54 13.69
C ASP A 419 -15.83 5.45 12.17
N GLY A 420 -15.36 4.38 11.58
CA GLY A 420 -15.44 4.10 10.16
C GLY A 420 -14.80 2.78 9.78
N THR A 421 -14.85 2.47 8.50
CA THR A 421 -14.39 1.20 7.95
C THR A 421 -13.81 1.36 6.54
N TRP A 422 -13.07 0.34 6.06
CA TRP A 422 -12.54 0.29 4.70
C TRP A 422 -13.31 -0.66 3.79
N VAL A 423 -13.41 -0.27 2.52
CA VAL A 423 -13.88 -1.11 1.42
C VAL A 423 -12.94 -0.99 0.23
N ALA A 424 -12.72 -2.10 -0.49
CA ALA A 424 -11.85 -2.12 -1.68
C ALA A 424 -12.63 -2.00 -3.00
N HIS A 425 -13.95 -1.98 -2.96
CA HIS A 425 -14.77 -1.94 -4.17
C HIS A 425 -15.94 -0.94 -4.02
N PRO A 426 -16.21 -0.07 -5.02
CA PRO A 426 -17.29 0.93 -4.94
C PRO A 426 -18.67 0.33 -4.63
N GLY A 427 -18.94 -0.89 -5.10
CA GLY A 427 -20.20 -1.60 -4.82
C GLY A 427 -20.44 -1.97 -3.35
N LEU A 428 -19.43 -1.84 -2.49
CA LEU A 428 -19.56 -2.09 -1.06
C LEU A 428 -19.83 -0.81 -0.25
N VAL A 429 -19.61 0.36 -0.83
CA VAL A 429 -19.75 1.66 -0.14
C VAL A 429 -21.16 1.82 0.43
N GLY A 430 -22.21 1.56 -0.38
CA GLY A 430 -23.60 1.68 0.07
C GLY A 430 -23.92 0.76 1.26
N ILE A 431 -23.47 -0.49 1.22
CA ILE A 431 -23.69 -1.48 2.29
C ILE A 431 -23.07 -1.00 3.61
N ALA A 432 -21.79 -0.59 3.55
CA ALA A 432 -21.09 -0.09 4.73
C ALA A 432 -21.70 1.22 5.24
N MET A 433 -22.06 2.13 4.32
CA MET A 433 -22.68 3.42 4.67
C MET A 433 -24.03 3.23 5.40
N ASP A 434 -24.88 2.31 4.92
CA ASP A 434 -26.18 2.01 5.55
C ASP A 434 -26.03 1.52 6.98
N ILE A 435 -25.01 0.69 7.25
CA ILE A 435 -24.72 0.16 8.58
C ILE A 435 -24.25 1.27 9.51
N PHE A 436 -23.22 2.01 9.11
CA PHE A 436 -22.67 3.08 9.94
C PHE A 436 -23.66 4.24 10.12
N ASN A 437 -24.53 4.54 9.13
CA ASN A 437 -25.59 5.53 9.27
C ASN A 437 -26.63 5.14 10.34
N LYS A 438 -26.89 3.83 10.49
CA LYS A 438 -27.84 3.34 11.51
C LYS A 438 -27.21 3.25 12.91
N GLY A 439 -25.93 2.85 12.97
CA GLY A 439 -25.23 2.64 14.24
C GLY A 439 -24.62 3.91 14.84
N MET A 440 -24.21 4.88 14.01
CA MET A 440 -23.59 6.13 14.46
C MET A 440 -24.60 7.27 14.45
N THR A 441 -24.92 7.82 15.61
CA THR A 441 -25.82 8.98 15.76
C THR A 441 -25.13 10.32 15.44
N GLY A 442 -23.80 10.35 15.39
CA GLY A 442 -22.96 11.51 15.12
C GLY A 442 -21.89 11.22 14.05
N PRO A 443 -20.94 12.12 13.85
CA PRO A 443 -19.87 11.94 12.86
C PRO A 443 -18.81 10.91 13.29
N ASN A 444 -18.79 10.51 14.56
CA ASN A 444 -17.86 9.55 15.14
C ASN A 444 -18.45 8.92 16.40
N GLN A 445 -17.74 7.97 17.01
CA GLN A 445 -18.14 7.23 18.22
C GLN A 445 -17.19 7.48 19.40
N TYR A 446 -16.48 8.60 19.49
CA TYR A 446 -15.51 8.91 20.56
C TYR A 446 -16.10 8.86 21.97
N HIS A 447 -17.44 8.92 22.10
CA HIS A 447 -18.13 8.73 23.38
C HIS A 447 -18.10 7.28 23.88
N ILE A 448 -17.86 6.30 23.01
CA ILE A 448 -17.70 4.88 23.37
C ILE A 448 -16.25 4.68 23.86
N ARG A 449 -15.99 4.98 25.11
CA ARG A 449 -14.62 5.02 25.69
C ARG A 449 -13.98 3.65 25.87
N ARG A 450 -14.77 2.57 25.82
CA ARG A 450 -14.34 1.19 26.04
C ARG A 450 -13.56 1.03 27.34
N GLU A 451 -14.06 1.60 28.42
CA GLU A 451 -13.44 1.47 29.76
C GLU A 451 -13.55 0.04 30.32
N ASP A 452 -14.46 -0.75 29.75
CA ASP A 452 -14.61 -2.20 29.95
C ASP A 452 -13.39 -3.02 29.50
N VAL A 453 -12.55 -2.46 28.62
CA VAL A 453 -11.43 -3.17 28.01
C VAL A 453 -10.18 -3.06 28.87
N ASN A 454 -9.62 -4.22 29.24
CA ASN A 454 -8.28 -4.33 29.87
C ASN A 454 -7.53 -5.45 29.14
N VAL A 455 -6.65 -5.06 28.20
CA VAL A 455 -5.87 -5.98 27.38
C VAL A 455 -4.45 -6.07 27.92
N THR A 456 -4.01 -7.28 28.16
CA THR A 456 -2.64 -7.62 28.57
C THR A 456 -1.81 -8.09 27.40
N ALA A 457 -0.49 -8.25 27.59
CA ALA A 457 0.38 -8.81 26.58
C ALA A 457 -0.03 -10.25 26.21
N LEU A 458 -0.48 -11.03 27.18
CA LEU A 458 -0.95 -12.41 26.94
C LEU A 458 -2.20 -12.45 26.05
N ASP A 459 -3.09 -11.46 26.16
CA ASP A 459 -4.28 -11.37 25.31
C ASP A 459 -3.90 -11.11 23.85
N LEU A 460 -2.92 -10.23 23.61
CA LEU A 460 -2.41 -9.90 22.29
C LEU A 460 -1.61 -11.07 21.66
N LEU A 461 -1.17 -12.02 22.46
CA LEU A 461 -0.41 -13.20 22.01
C LEU A 461 -1.21 -14.50 22.07
N ASN A 462 -2.50 -14.44 22.37
CA ASN A 462 -3.35 -15.63 22.54
C ASN A 462 -3.74 -16.24 21.19
N THR A 463 -3.01 -17.26 20.77
CA THR A 463 -3.21 -18.01 19.51
C THR A 463 -4.23 -19.15 19.61
N ASN A 464 -5.11 -19.16 20.59
CA ASN A 464 -6.18 -20.15 20.66
C ASN A 464 -7.21 -19.93 19.53
N VAL A 465 -6.79 -20.25 18.31
CA VAL A 465 -7.57 -20.10 17.08
C VAL A 465 -8.20 -21.45 16.73
N PRO A 466 -9.51 -21.55 16.58
CA PRO A 466 -10.17 -22.81 16.24
C PRO A 466 -9.85 -23.26 14.81
N GLY A 467 -9.96 -24.55 14.57
CA GLY A 467 -9.68 -25.17 13.26
C GLY A 467 -8.26 -25.73 13.17
N GLY A 468 -7.85 -26.11 11.98
CA GLY A 468 -6.57 -26.71 11.71
C GLY A 468 -6.01 -26.26 10.38
N ILE A 469 -4.95 -26.91 9.95
CA ILE A 469 -4.34 -26.69 8.63
C ILE A 469 -4.89 -27.76 7.68
N SER A 470 -5.43 -27.31 6.54
CA SER A 470 -5.96 -28.21 5.50
C SER A 470 -5.08 -28.22 4.26
N GLU A 471 -5.21 -29.27 3.42
CA GLU A 471 -4.58 -29.25 2.09
C GLU A 471 -5.10 -28.08 1.24
N ASP A 472 -6.39 -27.76 1.35
CA ASP A 472 -6.98 -26.60 0.66
C ASP A 472 -6.37 -25.28 1.14
N GLY A 473 -6.02 -25.15 2.42
CA GLY A 473 -5.30 -24.01 2.97
C GLY A 473 -3.90 -23.87 2.38
N VAL A 474 -3.15 -24.97 2.29
CA VAL A 474 -1.81 -25.00 1.64
C VAL A 474 -1.93 -24.61 0.16
N ARG A 475 -2.88 -25.22 -0.55
CA ARG A 475 -3.16 -24.96 -1.97
C ARG A 475 -3.59 -23.52 -2.22
N GLY A 476 -4.49 -23.01 -1.38
CA GLY A 476 -4.97 -21.64 -1.43
C GLY A 476 -3.86 -20.60 -1.24
N ASN A 477 -2.89 -20.88 -0.36
CA ASN A 477 -1.72 -20.03 -0.16
C ASN A 477 -0.79 -20.05 -1.37
N CYS A 478 -0.50 -21.22 -1.96
CA CYS A 478 0.28 -21.33 -3.20
C CYS A 478 -0.37 -20.57 -4.35
N MET A 479 -1.67 -20.77 -4.58
CA MET A 479 -2.45 -20.11 -5.62
C MET A 479 -2.45 -18.57 -5.43
N ALA A 480 -2.75 -18.08 -4.24
CA ALA A 480 -2.85 -16.65 -3.97
C ALA A 480 -1.51 -15.95 -4.22
N LEU A 481 -0.40 -16.54 -3.75
CA LEU A 481 0.93 -16.01 -3.99
C LEU A 481 1.27 -15.97 -5.48
N LEU A 482 1.09 -17.08 -6.21
CA LEU A 482 1.41 -17.16 -7.64
C LEU A 482 0.62 -16.12 -8.45
N HIS A 483 -0.70 -16.05 -8.23
CA HIS A 483 -1.55 -15.09 -8.95
C HIS A 483 -1.20 -13.65 -8.63
N TYR A 484 -1.00 -13.34 -7.34
CA TYR A 484 -0.68 -11.98 -6.95
C TYR A 484 0.71 -11.56 -7.46
N CYS A 485 1.76 -12.32 -7.13
CA CYS A 485 3.13 -11.94 -7.46
C CYS A 485 3.37 -11.88 -8.97
N ALA A 486 2.80 -12.81 -9.78
CA ALA A 486 2.94 -12.77 -11.24
C ALA A 486 2.30 -11.52 -11.87
N ASN A 487 1.22 -11.01 -11.29
CA ASN A 487 0.63 -9.74 -11.68
C ASN A 487 1.47 -8.56 -11.17
N TRP A 488 1.94 -8.61 -9.94
CA TRP A 488 2.71 -7.54 -9.31
C TRP A 488 4.03 -7.27 -10.03
N VAL A 489 4.82 -8.31 -10.34
CA VAL A 489 6.03 -8.14 -11.17
C VAL A 489 5.71 -7.68 -12.59
N GLY A 490 4.48 -7.89 -13.04
CA GLY A 490 3.93 -7.34 -14.28
C GLY A 490 3.47 -5.89 -14.22
N GLY A 491 3.60 -5.23 -13.07
CA GLY A 491 3.22 -3.84 -12.86
C GLY A 491 1.77 -3.64 -12.37
N LEU A 492 1.08 -4.67 -11.89
CA LEU A 492 -0.29 -4.59 -11.39
C LEU A 492 -0.34 -4.99 -9.91
N GLY A 493 -0.53 -4.02 -9.01
CA GLY A 493 -0.48 -4.23 -7.55
C GLY A 493 -1.83 -4.53 -6.89
N CYS A 494 -2.95 -4.33 -7.59
CA CYS A 494 -4.30 -4.63 -7.08
C CYS A 494 -4.93 -5.67 -8.01
N VAL A 495 -5.15 -6.91 -7.51
CA VAL A 495 -5.43 -8.07 -8.35
C VAL A 495 -6.69 -8.80 -7.88
N PRO A 496 -7.69 -9.02 -8.76
CA PRO A 496 -8.82 -9.86 -8.42
C PRO A 496 -8.41 -11.34 -8.40
N VAL A 497 -8.49 -11.99 -7.24
CA VAL A 497 -8.22 -13.42 -7.04
C VAL A 497 -9.40 -14.03 -6.30
N ALA A 498 -10.03 -15.05 -6.86
CA ALA A 498 -11.16 -15.78 -6.24
C ALA A 498 -12.29 -14.86 -5.69
N ASN A 499 -12.69 -13.85 -6.46
CA ASN A 499 -13.67 -12.82 -6.10
C ASN A 499 -13.29 -11.91 -4.92
N LEU A 500 -12.00 -11.82 -4.61
CA LEU A 500 -11.46 -10.85 -3.67
C LEU A 500 -10.52 -9.89 -4.41
N MET A 501 -10.54 -8.62 -4.02
CA MET A 501 -9.55 -7.65 -4.47
C MET A 501 -8.34 -7.76 -3.55
N GLU A 502 -7.29 -8.41 -4.04
CA GLU A 502 -6.11 -8.74 -3.26
C GLU A 502 -4.98 -7.74 -3.51
N ASP A 503 -4.20 -7.51 -2.46
CA ASP A 503 -3.00 -6.67 -2.45
C ASP A 503 -1.77 -7.45 -1.92
N ALA A 504 -0.65 -6.75 -1.67
CA ALA A 504 0.59 -7.40 -1.24
C ALA A 504 0.44 -8.16 0.10
N ALA A 505 -0.42 -7.70 1.00
CA ALA A 505 -0.61 -8.33 2.30
C ALA A 505 -1.10 -9.77 2.19
N THR A 506 -1.91 -10.09 1.17
CA THR A 506 -2.38 -11.47 0.91
C THR A 506 -1.25 -12.40 0.50
N ALA A 507 -0.32 -11.94 -0.32
CA ALA A 507 0.83 -12.73 -0.72
C ALA A 507 1.81 -12.92 0.45
N GLU A 508 1.98 -11.90 1.29
CA GLU A 508 2.83 -11.96 2.48
C GLU A 508 2.33 -12.98 3.51
N ILE A 509 1.04 -12.96 3.85
CA ILE A 509 0.50 -13.96 4.78
C ILE A 509 0.55 -15.36 4.18
N SER A 510 0.30 -15.52 2.88
CA SER A 510 0.35 -16.82 2.22
C SER A 510 1.75 -17.42 2.27
N ARG A 511 2.78 -16.61 1.95
CA ARG A 511 4.19 -17.01 2.02
C ARG A 511 4.61 -17.39 3.44
N SER A 512 4.28 -16.53 4.39
CA SER A 512 4.71 -16.71 5.78
C SER A 512 4.06 -17.93 6.45
N GLN A 513 2.79 -18.22 6.17
CA GLN A 513 2.14 -19.44 6.67
C GLN A 513 2.81 -20.70 6.12
N LEU A 514 3.05 -20.78 4.79
CA LEU A 514 3.73 -21.93 4.18
C LEU A 514 5.11 -22.15 4.79
N TRP A 515 5.89 -21.08 4.96
CA TRP A 515 7.20 -21.15 5.60
C TRP A 515 7.10 -21.66 7.04
N HIS A 516 6.17 -21.09 7.84
CA HIS A 516 6.00 -21.39 9.26
C HIS A 516 5.56 -22.85 9.47
N TRP A 517 4.61 -23.33 8.64
CA TRP A 517 4.15 -24.71 8.69
C TRP A 517 5.25 -25.71 8.35
N VAL A 518 6.05 -25.44 7.32
CA VAL A 518 7.20 -26.27 6.95
C VAL A 518 8.27 -26.24 8.05
N ARG A 519 8.62 -25.06 8.53
CA ARG A 519 9.64 -24.85 9.56
C ARG A 519 9.38 -25.64 10.83
N HIS A 520 8.14 -25.67 11.29
CA HIS A 520 7.75 -26.34 12.53
C HIS A 520 7.18 -27.75 12.30
N GLY A 521 7.23 -28.26 11.07
CA GLY A 521 6.75 -29.60 10.74
C GLY A 521 5.28 -29.81 11.09
N ALA A 522 4.44 -28.78 10.87
CA ALA A 522 3.01 -28.82 11.13
C ALA A 522 2.33 -29.99 10.37
N THR A 523 1.17 -30.39 10.86
CA THR A 523 0.39 -31.49 10.30
C THR A 523 -0.98 -31.01 9.87
N THR A 524 -1.45 -31.47 8.73
CA THR A 524 -2.81 -31.18 8.26
C THR A 524 -3.85 -31.95 9.07
N THR A 525 -5.09 -31.52 9.00
CA THR A 525 -6.22 -32.17 9.71
C THR A 525 -6.46 -33.63 9.31
N ASP A 526 -6.00 -34.03 8.12
CA ASP A 526 -6.02 -35.42 7.64
C ASP A 526 -4.71 -36.20 7.94
N GLY A 527 -3.83 -35.64 8.80
CA GLY A 527 -2.64 -36.33 9.32
C GLY A 527 -1.39 -36.28 8.44
N LYS A 528 -1.38 -35.49 7.34
CA LYS A 528 -0.21 -35.36 6.47
C LYS A 528 0.76 -34.33 7.04
N LYS A 529 2.05 -34.69 7.16
CA LYS A 529 3.09 -33.75 7.58
C LYS A 529 3.41 -32.76 6.46
N ILE A 530 3.41 -31.47 6.78
CA ILE A 530 3.74 -30.39 5.84
C ILE A 530 5.26 -30.27 5.75
N THR A 531 5.81 -30.84 4.68
CA THR A 531 7.24 -30.79 4.35
C THR A 531 7.47 -29.94 3.10
N THR A 532 8.71 -29.60 2.82
CA THR A 532 9.07 -28.93 1.55
C THR A 532 8.59 -29.73 0.34
N THR A 533 8.76 -31.07 0.36
CA THR A 533 8.30 -31.96 -0.72
C THR A 533 6.78 -31.95 -0.88
N TYR A 534 6.03 -31.89 0.24
CA TYR A 534 4.58 -31.80 0.21
C TYR A 534 4.10 -30.49 -0.43
N VAL A 535 4.71 -29.36 -0.02
CA VAL A 535 4.39 -28.04 -0.58
C VAL A 535 4.82 -27.94 -2.04
N ASP A 536 5.99 -28.49 -2.42
CA ASP A 536 6.46 -28.48 -3.81
C ASP A 536 5.49 -29.16 -4.76
N LYS A 537 4.96 -30.32 -4.38
CA LYS A 537 3.97 -31.02 -5.20
C LYS A 537 2.74 -30.14 -5.47
N ILE A 538 2.20 -29.53 -4.43
CA ILE A 538 1.03 -28.64 -4.56
C ILE A 538 1.38 -27.40 -5.39
N LEU A 539 2.56 -26.81 -5.16
CA LEU A 539 3.02 -25.65 -5.89
C LEU A 539 3.19 -25.95 -7.39
N GLU A 540 3.69 -27.10 -7.77
CA GLU A 540 3.80 -27.52 -9.17
C GLU A 540 2.43 -27.65 -9.85
N GLU A 541 1.46 -28.23 -9.16
CA GLU A 541 0.08 -28.33 -9.65
C GLU A 541 -0.55 -26.93 -9.82
N GLU A 542 -0.42 -26.04 -8.83
CA GLU A 542 -0.96 -24.67 -8.89
C GLU A 542 -0.21 -23.81 -9.91
N THR A 543 1.10 -24.00 -10.09
CA THR A 543 1.88 -23.34 -11.14
C THR A 543 1.34 -23.69 -12.53
N ALA A 544 1.09 -24.99 -12.78
CA ALA A 544 0.52 -25.44 -14.05
C ALA A 544 -0.89 -24.86 -14.30
N LYS A 545 -1.74 -24.79 -13.26
CA LYS A 545 -3.08 -24.17 -13.35
C LYS A 545 -2.99 -22.67 -13.60
N THR A 546 -2.10 -21.98 -12.89
CA THR A 546 -1.90 -20.52 -13.02
C THR A 546 -1.40 -20.15 -14.41
N LYS A 547 -0.50 -20.90 -15.01
CA LYS A 547 -0.09 -20.71 -16.42
C LYS A 547 -1.26 -20.86 -17.40
N LYS A 548 -2.16 -21.83 -17.16
CA LYS A 548 -3.35 -22.01 -18.00
C LYS A 548 -4.38 -20.89 -17.87
N SER A 549 -4.34 -20.08 -16.81
CA SER A 549 -5.24 -18.92 -16.65
C SER A 549 -4.89 -17.72 -17.54
N GLY A 550 -3.81 -17.80 -18.32
CA GLY A 550 -3.39 -16.77 -19.27
C GLY A 550 -2.42 -15.73 -18.70
N LEU A 551 -1.89 -15.96 -17.49
CA LEU A 551 -0.79 -15.19 -16.95
C LEU A 551 0.52 -15.53 -17.68
N ASP A 552 1.44 -14.56 -17.72
CA ASP A 552 2.75 -14.75 -18.33
C ASP A 552 3.53 -15.88 -17.66
N ALA A 553 3.94 -16.88 -18.44
CA ALA A 553 4.57 -18.09 -17.92
C ALA A 553 5.91 -17.80 -17.23
N GLY A 554 6.70 -16.86 -17.75
CA GLY A 554 8.00 -16.48 -17.15
C GLY A 554 7.83 -15.85 -15.78
N ARG A 555 6.82 -14.99 -15.60
CA ARG A 555 6.48 -14.38 -14.31
C ARG A 555 5.98 -15.43 -13.31
N VAL A 556 5.13 -16.36 -13.76
CA VAL A 556 4.64 -17.45 -12.90
C VAL A 556 5.80 -18.35 -12.46
N ASP A 557 6.75 -18.66 -13.36
CA ASP A 557 7.94 -19.46 -13.03
C ASP A 557 8.86 -18.74 -12.05
N LEU A 558 9.06 -17.41 -12.20
CA LEU A 558 9.80 -16.60 -11.24
C LEU A 558 9.18 -16.72 -9.85
N CYS A 559 7.86 -16.53 -9.72
CA CYS A 559 7.15 -16.58 -8.45
C CYS A 559 7.18 -17.96 -7.82
N ALA A 560 7.09 -19.03 -8.63
CA ALA A 560 7.20 -20.40 -8.14
C ALA A 560 8.61 -20.70 -7.62
N ARG A 561 9.67 -20.27 -8.31
CA ARG A 561 11.04 -20.39 -7.82
C ARG A 561 11.24 -19.62 -6.52
N TYR A 562 10.78 -18.38 -6.46
CA TYR A 562 10.84 -17.55 -5.26
C TYR A 562 10.20 -18.26 -4.06
N LEU A 563 8.99 -18.81 -4.21
CA LEU A 563 8.33 -19.53 -3.12
C LEU A 563 9.10 -20.79 -2.70
N LYS A 564 9.61 -21.57 -3.68
CA LYS A 564 10.46 -22.73 -3.39
C LYS A 564 11.70 -22.37 -2.57
N GLU A 565 12.34 -21.26 -2.86
CA GLU A 565 13.49 -20.74 -2.12
C GLU A 565 13.08 -20.29 -0.71
N GLN A 566 11.97 -19.54 -0.60
CA GLN A 566 11.48 -19.06 0.68
C GLN A 566 11.16 -20.19 1.67
N ILE A 567 10.39 -21.21 1.26
CA ILE A 567 10.01 -22.32 2.17
C ILE A 567 11.21 -23.17 2.63
N ARG A 568 12.36 -23.07 1.96
CA ARG A 568 13.62 -23.74 2.32
C ARG A 568 14.57 -22.85 3.11
N ALA A 569 14.33 -21.55 3.11
CA ALA A 569 15.20 -20.62 3.79
C ALA A 569 15.21 -20.87 5.31
N GLU A 570 16.36 -20.77 5.91
CA GLU A 570 16.50 -20.88 7.38
C GLU A 570 15.72 -19.77 8.10
N LYS A 571 15.68 -18.58 7.51
CA LYS A 571 14.96 -17.42 8.00
C LYS A 571 13.98 -16.91 6.97
N LEU A 572 12.79 -16.57 7.39
CA LEU A 572 11.81 -15.88 6.57
C LEU A 572 12.35 -14.49 6.21
N SER A 573 12.35 -14.11 4.93
CA SER A 573 12.73 -12.76 4.50
C SER A 573 11.74 -11.71 5.01
N ASP A 574 12.18 -10.46 5.12
CA ASP A 574 11.35 -9.41 5.74
C ASP A 574 10.09 -9.10 4.96
N PHE A 575 10.23 -8.86 3.64
CA PHE A 575 9.10 -8.56 2.76
C PHE A 575 9.34 -9.08 1.35
N LEU A 576 8.35 -9.77 0.79
CA LEU A 576 8.40 -10.26 -0.59
C LEU A 576 8.52 -9.12 -1.62
N THR A 577 7.91 -7.97 -1.31
CA THR A 577 7.98 -6.80 -2.18
C THR A 577 9.39 -6.26 -2.30
N SER A 578 10.19 -6.29 -1.21
CA SER A 578 11.61 -5.96 -1.26
C SER A 578 12.41 -6.97 -2.09
N ASP A 579 12.13 -8.27 -1.93
CA ASP A 579 12.81 -9.35 -2.64
C ASP A 579 12.52 -9.32 -4.15
N LEU A 580 11.28 -9.01 -4.54
CA LEU A 580 10.84 -9.03 -5.94
C LEU A 580 10.99 -7.69 -6.66
N THR A 581 11.24 -6.57 -5.96
CA THR A 581 11.47 -5.26 -6.58
C THR A 581 12.54 -5.25 -7.67
N PRO A 582 13.68 -5.96 -7.55
CA PRO A 582 14.68 -6.01 -8.63
C PRO A 582 14.16 -6.57 -9.95
N HIS A 583 13.08 -7.34 -9.92
CA HIS A 583 12.48 -7.94 -11.12
C HIS A 583 11.42 -7.07 -11.79
N LEU A 584 11.01 -5.95 -11.17
CA LEU A 584 9.99 -5.07 -11.75
C LEU A 584 10.44 -4.44 -13.07
N ASP A 585 11.69 -4.01 -13.17
CA ASP A 585 12.22 -3.37 -14.39
C ASP A 585 12.34 -4.36 -15.56
N GLU A 586 12.57 -5.64 -15.26
CA GLU A 586 12.68 -6.72 -16.24
C GLU A 586 11.30 -7.14 -16.78
N TYR A 587 10.31 -7.29 -15.88
CA TYR A 587 9.04 -7.94 -16.19
C TYR A 587 7.85 -6.98 -16.32
N ALA A 588 7.94 -5.74 -15.81
CA ALA A 588 6.86 -4.77 -15.97
C ALA A 588 6.75 -4.32 -17.43
N ALA A 589 5.72 -4.77 -18.10
CA ALA A 589 5.36 -4.21 -19.40
C ALA A 589 4.96 -2.74 -19.25
N PRO A 590 5.22 -1.87 -20.25
CA PRO A 590 4.66 -0.51 -20.24
C PRO A 590 3.16 -0.60 -20.01
N ALA A 591 2.68 0.14 -19.00
CA ALA A 591 1.35 0.05 -18.42
C ALA A 591 0.25 -0.23 -19.46
N ARG A 592 -0.37 -1.38 -19.40
CA ARG A 592 -1.65 -1.65 -20.08
C ARG A 592 -2.77 -1.14 -19.18
N PRO A 593 -3.76 -0.40 -19.71
CA PRO A 593 -4.92 -0.04 -18.92
C PRO A 593 -5.58 -1.33 -18.40
N ALA A 594 -5.83 -1.38 -17.09
CA ALA A 594 -6.48 -2.52 -16.46
C ALA A 594 -7.78 -2.84 -17.18
N LYS A 595 -7.93 -4.08 -17.62
CA LYS A 595 -9.22 -4.64 -18.03
C LYS A 595 -9.93 -5.03 -16.73
N LEU A 596 -10.83 -4.20 -16.28
CA LEU A 596 -11.87 -4.53 -15.31
C LEU A 596 -13.20 -4.66 -16.02
#